data_3d4ba70ce85d470e3ced37d25b8c7ab5
#
_entry.id   3d4ba70ce85d470e3ced37d25b8c7ab5
#
_cell.length_a   1.000
_cell.length_b   1.000
_cell.length_c   1.000
_cell.angle_alpha   90.00
_cell.angle_beta   90.00
_cell.angle_gamma   90.00
#
_symmetry.space_group_name_H-M   'P 1'
#
loop_
_entity.id
_entity.type
_entity.pdbx_description
1 polymer ?
#
loop_
_entity_poly.entity_id
_entity_poly.type
_entity_poly.pdbx_seq_one_letter_code
_entity_poly.pdbx_strand_id
1 'polypeptide(L)'
;STIMVIVAMTAKAQVTTSSLSGKVTDPDKEAIIGATVQAIHEPSGTRYGAITNIDGRYTIQGMRAGGPYSVEVSYIGYQTMMYKDVTLQLGEVYNLNVQMKESSELLEEVVVTAQKTKFASEKTGATTNISNTQIASMPSVSRSITDYSRLSAYGGNGMSFAGSDGRTANFTIDGANFNNNFGLSSNLPGGGNPVSIEAIDEIQIVISPFDVRQTNFIGGGINAITKSGTNTYKGTAYIYHQNENMRGDAIDRETILGAREKDQSTTYGFTIGGPIIKNKLFFFANGELQNTPAIANRWRASQDGVANADAYISRATVADLQNVSDIAKERYGYDTGSFSSFPSDNKNTKLLARIDWNINNNHRLALRYNYTKNTVWNAPNASSMDGGTRMSGSRTSQYAMSYANSMYSLDNLVHSLSFDLNSRFSATLSNQFLATFSKLDDVRGTNSSIFPFVDILKDNQNYISFGEELFTYNNAVHNTVWNIKDDVTYYTGNHKIMVGLNYEHQMADNQYLRNGTGYYRYTSLDDFVQGAAPEIVCLTYGYNGENEPASRVQYNKLGFYLQDEWNVRSDFKVTAGLRFDGLFFDNGDLMTNNAIPVSYTHLRAH
;
A
#
# COMPACT_ATOMS: atom_id res chain seq x y z
N SER A 1 -36.04 -18.78 21.61
CA SER A 1 -35.43 -17.44 21.56
C SER A 1 -33.98 -17.58 21.21
N THR A 2 -33.68 -17.45 19.92
CA THR A 2 -32.31 -17.49 19.39
C THR A 2 -31.75 -16.05 19.47
N ILE A 3 -30.88 -15.80 20.43
CA ILE A 3 -30.11 -14.53 20.49
C ILE A 3 -29.07 -14.64 19.40
N MET A 4 -29.30 -13.93 18.30
CA MET A 4 -28.35 -13.73 17.21
C MET A 4 -27.28 -12.74 17.70
N VAL A 5 -26.12 -13.26 18.09
CA VAL A 5 -24.94 -12.44 18.39
C VAL A 5 -24.42 -11.92 17.03
N ILE A 6 -24.77 -10.68 16.72
CA ILE A 6 -24.20 -9.97 15.57
C ILE A 6 -22.79 -9.52 15.97
N VAL A 7 -21.79 -10.26 15.50
CA VAL A 7 -20.39 -9.79 15.52
C VAL A 7 -20.30 -8.71 14.46
N ALA A 8 -20.23 -7.45 14.89
CA ALA A 8 -19.99 -6.30 14.02
C ALA A 8 -18.55 -6.38 13.51
N MET A 9 -18.37 -6.94 12.32
CA MET A 9 -17.11 -6.77 11.57
C MET A 9 -17.17 -5.45 10.81
N THR A 10 -16.15 -4.63 10.96
CA THR A 10 -16.06 -3.27 10.44
C THR A 10 -15.60 -3.22 8.98
N ALA A 11 -16.19 -2.38 8.18
CA ALA A 11 -15.98 -2.22 6.74
C ALA A 11 -15.50 -0.84 6.30
N LYS A 12 -14.89 -0.74 5.13
CA LYS A 12 -14.00 0.30 4.63
C LYS A 12 -14.70 1.48 3.96
N ALA A 13 -14.24 2.71 4.28
CA ALA A 13 -14.40 3.87 3.42
C ALA A 13 -13.24 4.86 3.63
N GLN A 14 -12.90 5.63 2.59
CA GLN A 14 -11.68 6.43 2.56
C GLN A 14 -11.98 7.87 2.15
N VAL A 15 -11.17 8.80 2.65
CA VAL A 15 -11.30 10.23 2.38
C VAL A 15 -10.21 10.66 1.41
N THR A 16 -10.62 11.27 0.29
CA THR A 16 -9.71 11.77 -0.77
C THR A 16 -9.74 13.29 -0.90
N THR A 17 -10.60 13.97 -0.13
CA THR A 17 -10.86 15.42 -0.22
C THR A 17 -10.82 16.09 1.14
N SER A 18 -10.84 17.42 1.11
CA SER A 18 -10.95 18.31 2.26
C SER A 18 -12.22 19.15 2.17
N SER A 19 -12.50 19.92 3.22
CA SER A 19 -13.66 20.82 3.28
C SER A 19 -13.31 22.14 3.93
N LEU A 20 -14.06 23.19 3.56
CA LEU A 20 -14.01 24.51 4.19
C LEU A 20 -15.40 24.83 4.75
N SER A 21 -15.50 25.20 6.02
CA SER A 21 -16.76 25.62 6.63
C SER A 21 -16.56 26.84 7.53
N GLY A 22 -17.64 27.47 7.92
CA GLY A 22 -17.58 28.60 8.82
C GLY A 22 -18.92 29.34 8.95
N LYS A 23 -18.87 30.45 9.67
CA LYS A 23 -19.98 31.36 9.86
C LYS A 23 -19.59 32.76 9.41
N VAL A 24 -20.50 33.46 8.71
CA VAL A 24 -20.33 34.86 8.32
C VAL A 24 -21.28 35.70 9.17
N THR A 25 -20.75 36.72 9.84
CA THR A 25 -21.48 37.62 10.72
C THR A 25 -21.16 39.07 10.37
N ASP A 26 -22.03 39.96 10.78
CA ASP A 26 -21.80 41.38 10.80
C ASP A 26 -21.01 41.84 12.05
N PRO A 27 -20.74 43.17 12.24
CA PRO A 27 -20.04 43.69 13.40
C PRO A 27 -20.76 43.42 14.74
N ASP A 28 -22.08 43.29 14.73
CA ASP A 28 -22.92 43.02 15.89
C ASP A 28 -23.06 41.54 16.19
N LYS A 29 -22.33 40.66 15.39
CA LYS A 29 -22.33 39.20 15.48
C LYS A 29 -23.66 38.56 14.99
N GLU A 30 -24.51 39.31 14.32
CA GLU A 30 -25.70 38.78 13.65
C GLU A 30 -25.30 37.97 12.38
N ALA A 31 -26.12 36.99 12.03
CA ALA A 31 -25.84 36.11 10.90
C ALA A 31 -26.10 36.82 9.56
N ILE A 32 -25.14 36.84 8.66
CA ILE A 32 -25.34 37.34 7.29
C ILE A 32 -25.85 36.22 6.43
N ILE A 33 -27.09 36.31 5.98
CA ILE A 33 -27.78 35.34 5.12
C ILE A 33 -27.53 35.68 3.67
N GLY A 34 -27.16 34.69 2.84
CA GLY A 34 -26.96 34.87 1.41
C GLY A 34 -25.60 35.46 1.03
N ALA A 35 -24.65 35.57 1.96
CA ALA A 35 -23.27 35.95 1.64
C ALA A 35 -22.62 34.90 0.74
N THR A 36 -21.90 35.34 -0.27
CA THR A 36 -21.17 34.47 -1.19
C THR A 36 -19.79 34.18 -0.63
N VAL A 37 -19.43 32.91 -0.52
CA VAL A 37 -18.09 32.45 -0.17
C VAL A 37 -17.50 31.71 -1.38
N GLN A 38 -16.41 32.24 -1.95
CA GLN A 38 -15.71 31.66 -3.07
C GLN A 38 -14.29 31.29 -2.66
N ALA A 39 -13.89 30.04 -2.84
CA ALA A 39 -12.53 29.57 -2.64
C ALA A 39 -11.90 29.22 -3.98
N ILE A 40 -10.70 29.75 -4.24
CA ILE A 40 -9.94 29.51 -5.47
C ILE A 40 -8.66 28.77 -5.11
N HIS A 41 -8.47 27.58 -5.64
CA HIS A 41 -7.21 26.87 -5.55
C HIS A 41 -6.22 27.51 -6.52
N GLU A 42 -5.30 28.33 -6.01
CA GLU A 42 -4.43 29.18 -6.82
C GLU A 42 -3.60 28.38 -7.87
N PRO A 43 -3.01 27.22 -7.54
CA PRO A 43 -2.19 26.50 -8.50
C PRO A 43 -2.98 25.98 -9.71
N SER A 44 -4.27 25.64 -9.56
CA SER A 44 -5.10 25.09 -10.65
C SER A 44 -6.17 26.06 -11.15
N GLY A 45 -6.37 27.20 -10.47
CA GLY A 45 -7.47 28.11 -10.76
C GLY A 45 -8.86 27.51 -10.54
N THR A 46 -8.94 26.35 -9.85
CA THR A 46 -10.22 25.67 -9.58
C THR A 46 -11.02 26.49 -8.58
N ARG A 47 -12.25 26.79 -8.94
CA ARG A 47 -13.17 27.59 -8.11
C ARG A 47 -14.16 26.70 -7.39
N TYR A 48 -14.37 26.99 -6.11
CA TYR A 48 -15.35 26.38 -5.24
C TYR A 48 -16.19 27.49 -4.63
N GLY A 49 -17.46 27.24 -4.33
CA GLY A 49 -18.27 28.29 -3.75
C GLY A 49 -19.43 27.74 -2.93
N ALA A 50 -19.91 28.54 -1.98
CA ALA A 50 -21.11 28.31 -1.20
C ALA A 50 -21.80 29.64 -0.94
N ILE A 51 -23.05 29.56 -0.47
CA ILE A 51 -23.83 30.70 -0.01
C ILE A 51 -24.22 30.43 1.43
N THR A 52 -24.16 31.43 2.29
CA THR A 52 -24.53 31.28 3.70
C THR A 52 -26.03 31.05 3.88
N ASN A 53 -26.37 30.13 4.77
CA ASN A 53 -27.74 29.80 5.15
C ASN A 53 -28.34 30.85 6.13
N ILE A 54 -29.56 30.57 6.65
CA ILE A 54 -30.27 31.43 7.59
C ILE A 54 -29.52 31.71 8.91
N ASP A 55 -28.57 30.82 9.28
CA ASP A 55 -27.72 30.96 10.46
C ASP A 55 -26.36 31.62 10.13
N GLY A 56 -26.19 32.12 8.89
CA GLY A 56 -24.93 32.64 8.37
C GLY A 56 -23.85 31.60 8.15
N ARG A 57 -24.18 30.31 8.18
CA ARG A 57 -23.22 29.21 8.01
C ARG A 57 -23.06 28.82 6.56
N TYR A 58 -21.83 28.41 6.21
CA TYR A 58 -21.51 27.85 4.88
C TYR A 58 -20.62 26.63 5.01
N THR A 59 -20.66 25.76 4.01
CA THR A 59 -19.72 24.66 3.86
C THR A 59 -19.44 24.40 2.38
N ILE A 60 -18.16 24.23 2.05
CA ILE A 60 -17.67 23.82 0.73
C ILE A 60 -17.00 22.47 0.89
N GLN A 61 -17.55 21.44 0.25
CA GLN A 61 -17.00 20.08 0.25
C GLN A 61 -16.31 19.71 -1.06
N GLY A 62 -15.65 18.53 -1.07
CA GLY A 62 -15.00 17.99 -2.25
C GLY A 62 -13.85 18.88 -2.71
N MET A 63 -13.24 19.63 -1.80
CA MET A 63 -12.08 20.47 -2.09
C MET A 63 -10.82 19.62 -2.14
N ARG A 64 -9.91 19.99 -3.01
CA ARG A 64 -8.58 19.38 -3.11
C ARG A 64 -7.80 19.65 -1.82
N ALA A 65 -7.14 18.64 -1.24
CA ALA A 65 -6.20 18.86 -0.14
C ALA A 65 -4.98 19.68 -0.62
N GLY A 66 -4.29 20.33 0.31
CA GLY A 66 -3.17 21.22 0.00
C GLY A 66 -3.62 22.67 -0.22
N GLY A 67 -2.98 23.37 -1.14
CA GLY A 67 -3.20 24.79 -1.44
C GLY A 67 -2.00 25.41 -2.15
N PRO A 68 -1.82 26.76 -2.09
CA PRO A 68 -2.65 27.75 -1.38
C PRO A 68 -4.03 28.01 -2.03
N TYR A 69 -4.96 28.39 -1.18
CA TYR A 69 -6.27 28.90 -1.59
C TYR A 69 -6.40 30.37 -1.25
N SER A 70 -7.09 31.12 -2.12
CA SER A 70 -7.67 32.41 -1.78
C SER A 70 -9.17 32.24 -1.54
N VAL A 71 -9.65 32.68 -0.39
CA VAL A 71 -11.06 32.62 -0.02
C VAL A 71 -11.61 34.04 0.07
N GLU A 72 -12.59 34.32 -0.79
CA GLU A 72 -13.29 35.59 -0.88
C GLU A 72 -14.68 35.45 -0.27
N VAL A 73 -15.05 36.39 0.59
CA VAL A 73 -16.39 36.49 1.18
C VAL A 73 -16.97 37.85 0.83
N SER A 74 -18.12 37.85 0.16
CA SER A 74 -18.76 39.07 -0.33
C SER A 74 -20.27 39.09 -0.02
N TYR A 75 -20.78 40.27 0.30
CA TYR A 75 -22.21 40.54 0.51
C TYR A 75 -22.52 42.01 0.22
N ILE A 76 -23.75 42.28 -0.27
CA ILE A 76 -24.17 43.65 -0.64
C ILE A 76 -24.18 44.52 0.61
N GLY A 77 -23.53 45.68 0.56
CA GLY A 77 -23.45 46.64 1.66
C GLY A 77 -22.28 46.38 2.64
N TYR A 78 -21.46 45.36 2.41
CA TYR A 78 -20.29 45.04 3.22
C TYR A 78 -19.01 45.06 2.39
N GLN A 79 -17.87 45.28 3.04
CA GLN A 79 -16.55 45.19 2.44
C GLN A 79 -16.23 43.74 2.10
N THR A 80 -15.68 43.48 0.90
CA THR A 80 -15.23 42.15 0.51
C THR A 80 -14.00 41.74 1.35
N MET A 81 -14.09 40.59 1.99
CA MET A 81 -13.00 40.01 2.79
C MET A 81 -12.26 38.96 1.98
N MET A 82 -10.93 39.09 1.85
CA MET A 82 -10.06 38.15 1.14
C MET A 82 -9.08 37.49 2.11
N TYR A 83 -9.12 36.16 2.19
CA TYR A 83 -8.18 35.35 2.97
C TYR A 83 -7.24 34.62 2.04
N LYS A 84 -5.92 34.92 2.11
CA LYS A 84 -4.89 34.31 1.27
C LYS A 84 -4.11 33.24 2.04
N ASP A 85 -3.40 32.37 1.30
CA ASP A 85 -2.54 31.31 1.80
C ASP A 85 -3.26 30.25 2.67
N VAL A 86 -4.56 30.07 2.49
CA VAL A 86 -5.31 29.01 3.16
C VAL A 86 -4.84 27.66 2.62
N THR A 87 -4.48 26.73 3.52
CA THR A 87 -4.07 25.37 3.18
C THR A 87 -5.02 24.38 3.85
N LEU A 88 -5.58 23.48 3.06
CA LEU A 88 -6.52 22.45 3.51
C LEU A 88 -5.80 21.12 3.72
N GLN A 89 -6.07 20.45 4.83
CA GLN A 89 -5.51 19.13 5.14
C GLN A 89 -6.47 18.02 4.73
N LEU A 90 -5.93 16.90 4.27
CA LEU A 90 -6.69 15.74 3.84
C LEU A 90 -7.63 15.24 4.94
N GLY A 91 -8.91 15.06 4.60
CA GLY A 91 -9.93 14.54 5.50
C GLY A 91 -10.35 15.50 6.62
N GLU A 92 -9.82 16.72 6.65
CA GLU A 92 -10.16 17.71 7.68
C GLU A 92 -11.11 18.78 7.15
N VAL A 93 -11.83 19.39 8.07
CA VAL A 93 -12.66 20.57 7.82
C VAL A 93 -11.88 21.78 8.30
N TYR A 94 -11.51 22.68 7.40
CA TYR A 94 -10.92 23.96 7.76
C TYR A 94 -12.04 24.94 8.16
N ASN A 95 -12.00 25.45 9.39
CA ASN A 95 -13.00 26.41 9.86
C ASN A 95 -12.52 27.85 9.63
N LEU A 96 -13.30 28.61 8.87
CA LEU A 96 -13.06 30.02 8.59
C LEU A 96 -14.31 30.83 8.95
N ASN A 97 -14.37 31.34 10.17
CA ASN A 97 -15.40 32.28 10.61
C ASN A 97 -15.01 33.69 10.17
N VAL A 98 -15.94 34.41 9.56
CA VAL A 98 -15.72 35.74 9.00
C VAL A 98 -16.67 36.74 9.63
N GLN A 99 -16.12 37.82 10.16
CA GLN A 99 -16.89 38.99 10.55
C GLN A 99 -16.69 40.08 9.50
N MET A 100 -17.75 40.41 8.76
CA MET A 100 -17.74 41.44 7.72
C MET A 100 -17.85 42.82 8.33
N LYS A 101 -17.31 43.82 7.64
CA LYS A 101 -17.43 45.23 8.01
C LYS A 101 -18.37 45.91 7.05
N GLU A 102 -19.25 46.80 7.55
CA GLU A 102 -20.09 47.60 6.67
C GLU A 102 -19.24 48.50 5.77
N SER A 103 -19.67 48.63 4.51
CA SER A 103 -19.02 49.49 3.56
C SER A 103 -19.56 50.91 3.72
N SER A 104 -18.77 51.79 4.40
CA SER A 104 -19.13 53.19 4.55
C SER A 104 -18.67 54.08 3.39
N GLU A 105 -17.71 53.64 2.57
CA GLU A 105 -17.28 54.28 1.30
C GLU A 105 -16.50 53.28 0.42
N LEU A 106 -16.48 53.55 -0.90
CA LEU A 106 -15.94 52.83 -2.04
C LEU A 106 -14.72 51.86 -1.75
N LEU A 107 -14.99 50.56 -1.96
CA LEU A 107 -14.06 49.58 -2.62
C LEU A 107 -12.64 49.45 -2.05
N GLU A 108 -12.47 49.27 -0.75
CA GLU A 108 -11.21 48.66 -0.27
C GLU A 108 -11.43 47.20 0.10
N GLU A 109 -10.75 46.31 -0.61
CA GLU A 109 -10.65 44.89 -0.28
C GLU A 109 -9.78 44.73 0.97
N VAL A 110 -10.31 44.04 2.00
CA VAL A 110 -9.54 43.73 3.20
C VAL A 110 -8.82 42.41 3.01
N VAL A 111 -7.51 42.43 2.82
CA VAL A 111 -6.67 41.24 2.69
C VAL A 111 -6.20 40.78 4.06
N VAL A 112 -6.52 39.55 4.43
CA VAL A 112 -6.07 38.89 5.66
C VAL A 112 -5.25 37.67 5.29
N THR A 113 -4.01 37.60 5.79
CA THR A 113 -3.20 36.37 5.64
C THR A 113 -3.64 35.33 6.66
N ALA A 114 -4.01 34.13 6.21
CA ALA A 114 -4.44 33.05 7.09
C ALA A 114 -3.26 32.60 7.99
N GLN A 115 -3.44 32.67 9.31
CA GLN A 115 -2.46 32.12 10.25
C GLN A 115 -2.64 30.60 10.33
N LYS A 116 -1.54 29.86 10.12
CA LYS A 116 -1.52 28.39 10.35
C LYS A 116 -1.63 28.13 11.85
N THR A 117 -2.83 27.84 12.33
CA THR A 117 -3.01 27.33 13.70
C THR A 117 -2.75 25.83 13.71
N LYS A 118 -1.67 25.40 14.38
CA LYS A 118 -1.36 23.97 14.59
C LYS A 118 -2.42 23.24 15.43
N PHE A 119 -3.26 23.96 16.12
CA PHE A 119 -4.32 23.47 17.00
C PHE A 119 -5.67 23.95 16.48
N ALA A 120 -6.21 23.29 15.46
CA ALA A 120 -7.61 23.50 15.10
C ALA A 120 -8.48 22.83 16.16
N SER A 121 -9.34 23.60 16.83
CA SER A 121 -10.27 23.12 17.86
C SER A 121 -11.31 22.11 17.32
N GLU A 122 -11.29 21.81 16.05
CA GLU A 122 -12.27 20.98 15.35
C GLU A 122 -11.74 19.61 14.89
N LYS A 123 -10.50 19.27 15.26
CA LYS A 123 -9.99 17.91 15.02
C LYS A 123 -10.77 16.91 15.86
N THR A 124 -11.49 16.01 15.21
CA THR A 124 -12.13 14.88 15.85
C THR A 124 -11.28 13.63 15.65
N GLY A 125 -10.90 12.96 16.74
CA GLY A 125 -10.05 11.77 16.70
C GLY A 125 -8.55 12.06 16.63
N ALA A 126 -7.75 10.99 16.66
CA ALA A 126 -6.29 11.06 16.57
C ALA A 126 -5.85 10.90 15.11
N THR A 127 -5.57 12.01 14.44
CA THR A 127 -5.06 12.05 13.07
C THR A 127 -3.72 12.79 13.02
N THR A 128 -2.83 12.34 12.12
CA THR A 128 -1.57 13.01 11.82
C THR A 128 -1.49 13.22 10.31
N ASN A 129 -1.47 14.49 9.88
CA ASN A 129 -1.34 14.84 8.47
C ASN A 129 0.07 15.28 8.17
N ILE A 130 0.65 14.75 7.08
CA ILE A 130 2.02 14.98 6.63
C ILE A 130 1.94 15.52 5.22
N SER A 131 2.23 16.82 5.09
CA SER A 131 2.15 17.53 3.82
C SER A 131 3.35 17.23 2.91
N ASN A 132 3.20 17.53 1.62
CA ASN A 132 4.27 17.46 0.63
C ASN A 132 5.56 18.17 1.08
N THR A 133 5.44 19.36 1.67
CA THR A 133 6.61 20.12 2.17
C THR A 133 7.35 19.36 3.28
N GLN A 134 6.62 18.71 4.17
CA GLN A 134 7.20 17.88 5.23
C GLN A 134 7.85 16.62 4.64
N ILE A 135 7.18 15.95 3.69
CA ILE A 135 7.72 14.80 2.97
C ILE A 135 9.05 15.17 2.29
N ALA A 136 9.09 16.31 1.61
CA ALA A 136 10.29 16.76 0.89
C ALA A 136 11.44 17.21 1.80
N SER A 137 11.15 17.68 3.02
CA SER A 137 12.17 18.20 3.95
C SER A 137 12.73 17.14 4.91
N MET A 138 12.05 16.01 5.05
CA MET A 138 12.46 14.96 5.99
C MET A 138 13.35 13.91 5.32
N PRO A 139 14.46 13.54 5.95
CA PRO A 139 15.29 12.46 5.45
C PRO A 139 14.55 11.12 5.57
N SER A 140 14.56 10.35 4.51
CA SER A 140 14.05 8.98 4.48
C SER A 140 15.14 8.07 3.91
N VAL A 141 15.47 7.00 4.62
CA VAL A 141 16.52 6.05 4.20
C VAL A 141 15.98 5.08 3.16
N SER A 142 14.77 4.54 3.40
CA SER A 142 14.14 3.56 2.51
C SER A 142 13.28 4.19 1.42
N ARG A 143 12.99 5.50 1.51
CA ARG A 143 12.08 6.25 0.63
C ARG A 143 10.69 5.59 0.56
N SER A 144 10.27 4.99 1.68
CA SER A 144 8.99 4.33 1.84
C SER A 144 7.99 5.21 2.59
N ILE A 145 6.71 5.07 2.28
CA ILE A 145 5.62 5.71 3.05
C ILE A 145 5.69 5.33 4.54
N THR A 146 6.15 4.12 4.85
CA THR A 146 6.29 3.65 6.24
C THR A 146 7.35 4.40 7.05
N ASP A 147 8.32 5.08 6.40
CA ASP A 147 9.26 5.94 7.12
C ASP A 147 8.55 7.13 7.76
N TYR A 148 7.49 7.62 7.11
CA TYR A 148 6.70 8.75 7.58
C TYR A 148 5.65 8.35 8.63
N SER A 149 5.28 7.07 8.72
CA SER A 149 4.35 6.58 9.74
C SER A 149 4.85 6.84 11.16
N ARG A 150 6.17 6.89 11.34
CA ARG A 150 6.84 7.19 12.61
C ARG A 150 6.65 8.63 13.10
N LEU A 151 6.14 9.52 12.26
CA LEU A 151 5.78 10.89 12.68
C LEU A 151 4.50 10.94 13.50
N SER A 152 3.68 9.91 13.44
CA SER A 152 2.56 9.75 14.35
C SER A 152 3.08 9.33 15.73
N ALA A 153 2.54 9.94 16.78
CA ALA A 153 2.86 9.56 18.16
C ALA A 153 2.51 8.10 18.48
N TYR A 154 1.67 7.47 17.67
CA TYR A 154 1.25 6.07 17.78
C TYR A 154 1.91 5.16 16.76
N GLY A 155 2.80 5.69 15.92
CA GLY A 155 3.49 4.94 14.88
C GLY A 155 4.56 4.01 15.47
N GLY A 156 4.46 2.74 15.13
CA GLY A 156 5.46 1.72 15.45
C GLY A 156 6.35 1.41 14.24
N ASN A 157 6.76 0.17 14.14
CA ASN A 157 7.58 -0.31 13.03
C ASN A 157 6.69 -0.67 11.82
N GLY A 158 7.03 -0.15 10.64
CA GLY A 158 6.27 -0.40 9.40
C GLY A 158 4.84 0.14 9.49
N MET A 159 3.85 -0.74 9.38
CA MET A 159 2.41 -0.45 9.44
C MET A 159 1.79 -0.69 10.82
N SER A 160 2.59 -0.94 11.86
CA SER A 160 2.09 -1.11 13.23
C SER A 160 1.71 0.24 13.84
N PHE A 161 0.50 0.33 14.40
CA PHE A 161 0.00 1.51 15.10
C PHE A 161 -0.59 1.13 16.45
N ALA A 162 -0.30 1.91 17.47
CA ALA A 162 -0.82 1.71 18.84
C ALA A 162 -0.60 0.28 19.37
N GLY A 163 0.50 -0.38 18.99
CA GLY A 163 0.83 -1.75 19.38
C GLY A 163 0.10 -2.86 18.61
N SER A 164 -0.69 -2.52 17.58
CA SER A 164 -1.35 -3.52 16.73
C SER A 164 -0.38 -4.20 15.76
N ASP A 165 -0.79 -5.36 15.24
CA ASP A 165 -0.09 -6.01 14.12
C ASP A 165 -0.28 -5.19 12.84
N GLY A 166 0.81 -4.92 12.11
CA GLY A 166 0.78 -4.16 10.85
C GLY A 166 -0.12 -4.76 9.76
N ARG A 167 -0.42 -6.06 9.82
CA ARG A 167 -1.37 -6.73 8.91
C ARG A 167 -2.82 -6.29 9.10
N THR A 168 -3.14 -5.72 10.26
CA THR A 168 -4.48 -5.22 10.58
C THR A 168 -4.67 -3.74 10.28
N ALA A 169 -3.62 -3.04 9.86
CA ALA A 169 -3.69 -1.66 9.43
C ALA A 169 -4.29 -1.54 8.02
N ASN A 170 -4.97 -0.42 7.76
CA ASN A 170 -5.49 -0.10 6.44
C ASN A 170 -4.52 0.81 5.68
N PHE A 171 -4.28 0.53 4.41
CA PHE A 171 -3.48 1.38 3.53
C PHE A 171 -4.18 1.67 2.22
N THR A 172 -4.28 2.94 1.88
CA THR A 172 -4.98 3.38 0.68
C THR A 172 -4.27 4.51 -0.03
N ILE A 173 -4.40 4.51 -1.37
CA ILE A 173 -3.90 5.58 -2.23
C ILE A 173 -5.03 6.06 -3.11
N ASP A 174 -5.37 7.36 -3.01
CA ASP A 174 -6.51 7.99 -3.69
C ASP A 174 -7.78 7.13 -3.60
N GLY A 175 -8.03 6.58 -2.42
CA GLY A 175 -9.17 5.75 -2.13
C GLY A 175 -9.10 4.29 -2.58
N ALA A 176 -8.12 3.87 -3.35
CA ALA A 176 -7.93 2.48 -3.71
C ALA A 176 -7.24 1.70 -2.58
N ASN A 177 -7.68 0.47 -2.36
CA ASN A 177 -7.18 -0.42 -1.33
C ASN A 177 -5.87 -1.10 -1.79
N PHE A 178 -4.85 -1.05 -0.92
CA PHE A 178 -3.55 -1.68 -1.10
C PHE A 178 -3.21 -2.64 0.05
N ASN A 179 -4.18 -3.17 0.74
CA ASN A 179 -3.94 -4.10 1.84
C ASN A 179 -3.58 -5.49 1.33
N ASN A 180 -2.68 -6.17 2.03
CA ASN A 180 -2.49 -7.60 1.88
C ASN A 180 -3.55 -8.34 2.72
N ASN A 181 -4.71 -8.56 2.14
CA ASN A 181 -5.87 -9.11 2.84
C ASN A 181 -5.71 -10.58 3.25
N PHE A 182 -4.74 -11.30 2.72
CA PHE A 182 -4.41 -12.66 3.15
C PHE A 182 -3.56 -12.70 4.42
N GLY A 183 -3.03 -11.56 4.85
CA GLY A 183 -2.23 -11.48 6.06
C GLY A 183 -0.92 -12.29 6.05
N LEU A 184 -0.43 -12.68 4.87
CA LEU A 184 0.81 -13.44 4.72
C LEU A 184 2.05 -12.59 4.96
N SER A 185 1.93 -11.27 4.87
CA SER A 185 3.00 -10.32 5.11
C SER A 185 2.48 -9.08 5.83
N SER A 186 3.27 -8.52 6.74
CA SER A 186 3.04 -7.21 7.34
C SER A 186 3.55 -6.05 6.47
N ASN A 187 4.19 -6.38 5.34
CA ASN A 187 4.69 -5.37 4.40
C ASN A 187 3.58 -4.89 3.48
N LEU A 188 3.70 -3.64 3.04
CA LEU A 188 2.88 -3.11 1.96
C LEU A 188 3.15 -3.90 0.65
N PRO A 189 2.17 -4.00 -0.26
CA PRO A 189 2.37 -4.59 -1.58
C PRO A 189 3.51 -3.91 -2.36
N GLY A 190 3.92 -4.52 -3.48
CA GLY A 190 5.00 -3.99 -4.30
C GLY A 190 6.36 -3.98 -3.61
N GLY A 191 6.62 -4.99 -2.76
CA GLY A 191 7.86 -5.10 -2.00
C GLY A 191 7.99 -4.07 -0.87
N GLY A 192 6.88 -3.61 -0.31
CA GLY A 192 6.83 -2.63 0.77
C GLY A 192 6.75 -1.17 0.32
N ASN A 193 6.75 -0.90 -0.98
CA ASN A 193 6.74 0.46 -1.53
C ASN A 193 5.89 0.54 -2.81
N PRO A 194 4.55 0.54 -2.70
CA PRO A 194 3.63 0.41 -3.84
C PRO A 194 3.52 1.66 -4.71
N VAL A 195 4.08 2.79 -4.31
CA VAL A 195 4.06 4.05 -5.05
C VAL A 195 5.33 4.85 -4.76
N SER A 196 5.79 5.65 -5.73
CA SER A 196 6.92 6.56 -5.49
C SER A 196 6.52 7.65 -4.50
N ILE A 197 7.38 7.92 -3.51
CA ILE A 197 7.18 9.01 -2.56
C ILE A 197 7.14 10.38 -3.24
N GLU A 198 7.81 10.52 -4.38
CA GLU A 198 7.79 11.75 -5.18
C GLU A 198 6.43 12.01 -5.84
N ALA A 199 5.58 11.01 -5.93
CA ALA A 199 4.23 11.13 -6.46
C ALA A 199 3.19 11.49 -5.39
N ILE A 200 3.54 11.45 -4.10
CA ILE A 200 2.62 11.71 -2.98
C ILE A 200 2.53 13.20 -2.69
N ASP A 201 1.31 13.68 -2.49
CA ASP A 201 1.01 15.06 -2.10
C ASP A 201 0.80 15.18 -0.59
N GLU A 202 0.02 14.27 0.00
CA GLU A 202 -0.24 14.27 1.44
C GLU A 202 -0.45 12.84 1.95
N ILE A 203 -0.02 12.60 3.18
CA ILE A 203 -0.26 11.35 3.93
C ILE A 203 -1.06 11.70 5.17
N GLN A 204 -2.17 11.02 5.39
CA GLN A 204 -2.94 11.08 6.62
C GLN A 204 -2.86 9.75 7.36
N ILE A 205 -2.44 9.79 8.61
CA ILE A 205 -2.44 8.65 9.53
C ILE A 205 -3.60 8.81 10.49
N VAL A 206 -4.46 7.80 10.57
CA VAL A 206 -5.69 7.82 11.35
C VAL A 206 -5.64 6.68 12.37
N ILE A 207 -5.83 7.00 13.65
CA ILE A 207 -5.78 6.03 14.75
C ILE A 207 -7.17 5.79 15.35
N SER A 208 -7.91 6.85 15.66
CA SER A 208 -9.25 6.77 16.25
C SER A 208 -10.17 7.77 15.56
N PRO A 209 -10.69 7.44 14.38
CA PRO A 209 -11.58 8.34 13.66
C PRO A 209 -12.97 8.40 14.29
N PHE A 210 -13.56 9.60 14.31
CA PHE A 210 -14.99 9.83 14.55
C PHE A 210 -15.73 10.09 13.23
N ASP A 211 -15.30 9.50 12.16
CA ASP A 211 -15.89 9.59 10.82
C ASP A 211 -16.31 8.18 10.40
N VAL A 212 -17.60 7.95 10.21
CA VAL A 212 -18.19 6.66 9.83
C VAL A 212 -17.69 6.14 8.46
N ARG A 213 -17.02 7.00 7.69
CA ARG A 213 -16.33 6.62 6.45
C ARG A 213 -15.01 5.90 6.69
N GLN A 214 -14.38 6.06 7.85
CA GLN A 214 -13.09 5.46 8.18
C GLN A 214 -13.30 4.09 8.81
N THR A 215 -12.79 3.04 8.18
CA THR A 215 -12.99 1.66 8.63
C THR A 215 -11.85 0.73 8.19
N ASN A 216 -11.96 -0.57 8.46
CA ASN A 216 -11.09 -1.67 8.00
C ASN A 216 -9.71 -1.72 8.63
N PHE A 217 -9.56 -1.23 9.83
CA PHE A 217 -8.31 -1.40 10.56
C PHE A 217 -8.55 -1.66 12.04
N ILE A 218 -7.58 -2.31 12.65
CA ILE A 218 -7.40 -2.36 14.09
C ILE A 218 -6.07 -1.67 14.36
N GLY A 219 -6.08 -0.65 15.24
CA GLY A 219 -4.90 0.16 15.53
C GLY A 219 -4.80 1.42 14.69
N GLY A 220 -4.70 1.35 13.37
CA GLY A 220 -4.62 2.56 12.54
C GLY A 220 -4.67 2.30 11.05
N GLY A 221 -4.78 3.41 10.29
CA GLY A 221 -4.76 3.40 8.84
C GLY A 221 -3.94 4.54 8.26
N ILE A 222 -3.44 4.35 7.05
CA ILE A 222 -2.77 5.37 6.24
C ILE A 222 -3.61 5.64 5.01
N ASN A 223 -3.98 6.89 4.81
CA ASN A 223 -4.57 7.39 3.57
C ASN A 223 -3.56 8.30 2.89
N ALA A 224 -3.14 7.97 1.68
CA ALA A 224 -2.27 8.81 0.87
C ALA A 224 -3.02 9.35 -0.34
N ILE A 225 -2.72 10.57 -0.74
CA ILE A 225 -3.18 11.14 -2.00
C ILE A 225 -2.00 11.51 -2.89
N THR A 226 -2.20 11.33 -4.20
CA THR A 226 -1.16 11.62 -5.18
C THR A 226 -1.22 13.07 -5.67
N LYS A 227 -0.06 13.57 -6.09
CA LYS A 227 0.07 14.89 -6.74
C LYS A 227 -0.82 14.98 -7.96
N SER A 228 -1.25 16.19 -8.27
CA SER A 228 -2.04 16.50 -9.46
C SER A 228 -1.39 17.61 -10.29
N GLY A 229 -1.79 17.73 -11.55
CA GLY A 229 -1.37 18.84 -12.40
C GLY A 229 -1.94 20.20 -11.96
N THR A 230 -1.27 21.26 -12.37
CA THR A 230 -1.62 22.65 -12.09
C THR A 230 -1.64 23.47 -13.39
N ASN A 231 -1.94 24.78 -13.33
CA ASN A 231 -1.91 25.67 -14.50
C ASN A 231 -0.51 25.93 -15.05
N THR A 232 0.53 25.52 -14.35
CA THR A 232 1.91 25.60 -14.78
C THR A 232 2.50 24.22 -14.95
N TYR A 233 3.26 24.01 -16.02
CA TYR A 233 4.03 22.78 -16.18
C TYR A 233 5.14 22.73 -15.12
N LYS A 234 5.16 21.63 -14.38
CA LYS A 234 6.21 21.33 -13.40
C LYS A 234 6.73 19.93 -13.65
N GLY A 235 8.02 19.75 -13.53
CA GLY A 235 8.65 18.45 -13.66
C GLY A 235 9.90 18.37 -12.81
N THR A 236 10.22 17.15 -12.39
CA THR A 236 11.47 16.83 -11.70
C THR A 236 12.09 15.61 -12.35
N ALA A 237 13.40 15.57 -12.40
CA ALA A 237 14.15 14.35 -12.69
C ALA A 237 15.14 14.16 -11.53
N TYR A 238 15.27 12.94 -11.06
CA TYR A 238 16.10 12.65 -9.91
C TYR A 238 16.84 11.32 -10.04
N ILE A 239 17.97 11.27 -9.39
CA ILE A 239 18.75 10.06 -9.17
C ILE A 239 19.16 10.00 -7.71
N TYR A 240 18.96 8.83 -7.09
CA TYR A 240 19.46 8.53 -5.76
C TYR A 240 20.37 7.32 -5.86
N HIS A 241 21.54 7.43 -5.29
CA HIS A 241 22.51 6.33 -5.26
C HIS A 241 23.05 6.18 -3.86
N GLN A 242 23.14 4.94 -3.39
CA GLN A 242 23.82 4.57 -2.16
C GLN A 242 24.62 3.29 -2.38
N ASN A 243 25.72 3.15 -1.66
CA ASN A 243 26.50 1.93 -1.59
C ASN A 243 27.11 1.75 -0.20
N GLU A 244 27.74 0.61 0.03
CA GLU A 244 28.37 0.26 1.29
C GLU A 244 29.40 1.27 1.77
N ASN A 245 30.09 1.99 0.87
CA ASN A 245 31.11 2.98 1.21
C ASN A 245 30.53 4.32 1.68
N MET A 246 29.24 4.57 1.46
CA MET A 246 28.54 5.78 1.92
C MET A 246 28.02 5.65 3.35
N ARG A 247 28.17 4.48 3.98
CA ARG A 247 27.81 4.27 5.39
C ARG A 247 28.96 4.64 6.30
N GLY A 248 28.67 5.24 7.45
CA GLY A 248 29.66 5.47 8.52
C GLY A 248 30.22 4.14 9.04
N ASP A 249 31.46 4.11 9.49
CA ASP A 249 32.17 2.94 10.01
C ASP A 249 32.23 2.90 11.54
N ALA A 250 31.49 3.77 12.19
CA ALA A 250 31.40 3.83 13.63
C ALA A 250 29.93 3.94 14.10
N ILE A 251 29.61 3.27 15.20
CA ILE A 251 28.38 3.45 15.97
C ILE A 251 28.79 3.91 17.36
N ASP A 252 28.23 5.03 17.82
CA ASP A 252 28.48 5.61 19.15
C ASP A 252 29.98 5.71 19.50
N ARG A 253 30.81 6.17 18.56
CA ARG A 253 32.28 6.30 18.62
C ARG A 253 33.06 4.99 18.59
N GLU A 254 32.40 3.84 18.54
CA GLU A 254 33.04 2.56 18.35
C GLU A 254 33.11 2.18 16.87
N THR A 255 34.29 1.86 16.37
CA THR A 255 34.47 1.41 14.99
C THR A 255 33.91 0.01 14.82
N ILE A 256 33.04 -0.15 13.83
CA ILE A 256 32.52 -1.47 13.43
C ILE A 256 33.65 -2.18 12.67
N LEU A 257 34.18 -3.24 13.28
CA LEU A 257 35.23 -4.06 12.66
C LEU A 257 34.58 -5.11 11.74
N GLY A 258 35.09 -5.25 10.54
CA GLY A 258 34.72 -6.29 9.59
C GLY A 258 34.56 -5.77 8.15
N ALA A 259 34.64 -6.68 7.20
CA ALA A 259 34.36 -6.37 5.79
C ALA A 259 32.86 -6.09 5.61
N ARG A 260 32.54 -4.96 5.00
CA ARG A 260 31.16 -4.63 4.66
C ARG A 260 30.70 -5.45 3.47
N GLU A 261 29.49 -5.96 3.59
CA GLU A 261 28.84 -6.59 2.46
C GLU A 261 28.49 -5.53 1.41
N LYS A 262 28.58 -5.92 0.16
CA LYS A 262 28.16 -5.06 -0.97
C LYS A 262 26.66 -4.80 -0.84
N ASP A 263 26.32 -3.52 -0.67
CA ASP A 263 24.94 -3.04 -0.54
C ASP A 263 24.79 -1.80 -1.42
N GLN A 264 24.22 -1.99 -2.58
CA GLN A 264 24.06 -0.94 -3.58
C GLN A 264 22.60 -0.74 -3.93
N SER A 265 22.15 0.50 -4.00
CA SER A 265 20.83 0.86 -4.54
C SER A 265 20.93 2.08 -5.40
N THR A 266 20.32 2.04 -6.58
CA THR A 266 20.22 3.19 -7.47
C THR A 266 18.77 3.37 -7.90
N THR A 267 18.22 4.55 -7.68
CA THR A 267 16.86 4.92 -8.06
C THR A 267 16.92 6.05 -9.08
N TYR A 268 16.26 5.86 -10.20
CA TYR A 268 16.04 6.87 -11.23
C TYR A 268 14.56 7.19 -11.30
N GLY A 269 14.20 8.45 -11.43
CA GLY A 269 12.81 8.80 -11.55
C GLY A 269 12.57 10.18 -12.14
N PHE A 270 11.31 10.37 -12.50
CA PHE A 270 10.83 11.67 -12.96
C PHE A 270 9.40 11.91 -12.49
N THR A 271 9.02 13.16 -12.38
CA THR A 271 7.63 13.60 -12.31
C THR A 271 7.38 14.64 -13.37
N ILE A 272 6.19 14.67 -13.92
CA ILE A 272 5.74 15.72 -14.84
C ILE A 272 4.25 15.98 -14.63
N GLY A 273 3.85 17.24 -14.58
CA GLY A 273 2.44 17.60 -14.48
C GLY A 273 2.20 18.99 -15.02
N GLY A 274 0.96 19.24 -15.42
CA GLY A 274 0.56 20.53 -15.97
C GLY A 274 -0.84 20.53 -16.53
N PRO A 275 -1.25 21.63 -17.20
CA PRO A 275 -2.55 21.74 -17.81
C PRO A 275 -2.56 21.10 -19.21
N ILE A 276 -3.55 20.24 -19.47
CA ILE A 276 -3.97 19.95 -20.85
C ILE A 276 -4.85 21.12 -21.34
N ILE A 277 -5.75 21.58 -20.48
CA ILE A 277 -6.57 22.78 -20.68
C ILE A 277 -6.50 23.59 -19.38
N LYS A 278 -5.99 24.81 -19.43
CA LYS A 278 -5.87 25.69 -18.25
C LYS A 278 -7.21 25.83 -17.52
N ASN A 279 -7.17 25.80 -16.19
CA ASN A 279 -8.29 25.85 -15.25
C ASN A 279 -9.29 24.68 -15.37
N LYS A 280 -9.12 23.75 -16.34
CA LYS A 280 -10.14 22.77 -16.65
C LYS A 280 -9.64 21.32 -16.62
N LEU A 281 -8.53 21.02 -17.29
CA LEU A 281 -8.06 19.64 -17.45
C LEU A 281 -6.56 19.57 -17.22
N PHE A 282 -6.17 18.71 -16.28
CA PHE A 282 -4.79 18.59 -15.82
C PHE A 282 -4.33 17.15 -15.90
N PHE A 283 -3.03 16.95 -16.03
CA PHE A 283 -2.40 15.65 -15.92
C PHE A 283 -1.24 15.69 -14.94
N PHE A 284 -0.93 14.54 -14.36
CA PHE A 284 0.29 14.27 -13.62
C PHE A 284 0.77 12.87 -13.93
N ALA A 285 2.06 12.69 -14.13
CA ALA A 285 2.69 11.39 -14.33
C ALA A 285 3.98 11.29 -13.52
N ASN A 286 4.27 10.09 -13.05
CA ASN A 286 5.52 9.72 -12.38
C ASN A 286 6.01 8.38 -12.92
N GLY A 287 7.32 8.27 -13.11
CA GLY A 287 8.01 7.02 -13.37
C GLY A 287 9.21 6.89 -12.45
N GLU A 288 9.38 5.73 -11.83
CA GLU A 288 10.52 5.42 -10.97
C GLU A 288 11.02 4.00 -11.22
N LEU A 289 12.32 3.86 -11.38
CA LEU A 289 13.02 2.58 -11.49
C LEU A 289 14.08 2.52 -10.40
N GLN A 290 13.97 1.55 -9.50
CA GLN A 290 14.96 1.25 -8.50
C GLN A 290 15.65 -0.07 -8.83
N ASN A 291 16.97 -0.05 -8.83
CA ASN A 291 17.82 -1.23 -9.00
C ASN A 291 18.64 -1.43 -7.73
N THR A 292 18.45 -2.57 -7.07
CA THR A 292 19.11 -2.93 -5.83
C THR A 292 19.76 -4.31 -6.00
N PRO A 293 20.91 -4.39 -6.69
CA PRO A 293 21.59 -5.66 -6.88
C PRO A 293 21.91 -6.29 -5.52
N ALA A 294 21.34 -7.45 -5.26
CA ALA A 294 21.60 -8.21 -4.04
C ALA A 294 21.98 -9.64 -4.42
N ILE A 295 23.07 -10.13 -3.87
CA ILE A 295 23.57 -11.47 -4.16
C ILE A 295 22.71 -12.48 -3.40
N ALA A 296 21.88 -13.25 -4.12
CA ALA A 296 21.01 -14.26 -3.53
C ALA A 296 21.81 -15.39 -2.82
N ASN A 297 22.99 -15.70 -3.35
CA ASN A 297 23.92 -16.66 -2.76
C ASN A 297 25.36 -16.13 -2.86
N ARG A 298 26.00 -15.93 -1.71
CA ARG A 298 27.40 -15.45 -1.59
C ARG A 298 28.43 -16.55 -1.45
N TRP A 299 28.01 -17.79 -1.19
CA TRP A 299 28.91 -18.91 -0.98
C TRP A 299 29.56 -19.35 -2.31
N ARG A 300 30.83 -19.71 -2.21
CA ARG A 300 31.65 -20.17 -3.33
C ARG A 300 32.11 -21.59 -3.07
N ALA A 301 32.26 -22.36 -4.14
CA ALA A 301 32.83 -23.69 -4.06
C ALA A 301 34.31 -23.66 -3.67
N SER A 302 34.75 -24.65 -2.89
CA SER A 302 36.18 -24.87 -2.60
C SER A 302 36.86 -25.63 -3.73
N GLN A 303 38.21 -25.61 -3.72
CA GLN A 303 39.02 -26.47 -4.62
C GLN A 303 39.38 -27.79 -3.91
N ASP A 304 39.50 -27.80 -2.61
CA ASP A 304 40.07 -28.87 -1.81
C ASP A 304 39.08 -29.50 -0.81
N GLY A 305 37.84 -29.02 -0.76
CA GLY A 305 36.82 -29.50 0.18
C GLY A 305 36.91 -28.88 1.56
N VAL A 306 37.80 -27.91 1.78
CA VAL A 306 37.95 -27.20 3.05
C VAL A 306 37.05 -25.96 3.08
N ALA A 307 36.13 -25.92 4.04
CA ALA A 307 35.26 -24.78 4.26
C ALA A 307 35.98 -23.63 4.95
N ASN A 308 35.62 -22.40 4.55
CA ASN A 308 36.04 -21.18 5.26
C ASN A 308 34.85 -20.22 5.34
N ALA A 309 34.23 -20.15 6.52
CA ALA A 309 33.03 -19.34 6.74
C ALA A 309 33.31 -17.85 6.60
N ASP A 310 34.46 -17.36 7.04
CA ASP A 310 34.82 -15.94 6.97
C ASP A 310 35.00 -15.45 5.51
N ALA A 311 35.45 -16.37 4.63
CA ALA A 311 35.62 -16.11 3.20
C ALA A 311 34.42 -16.54 2.37
N TYR A 312 33.32 -17.01 2.97
CA TYR A 312 32.17 -17.61 2.27
C TYR A 312 32.55 -18.73 1.31
N ILE A 313 33.44 -19.62 1.73
CA ILE A 313 33.84 -20.81 1.00
C ILE A 313 33.14 -22.03 1.61
N SER A 314 32.36 -22.74 0.77
CA SER A 314 31.70 -23.99 1.14
C SER A 314 32.65 -25.17 1.00
N ARG A 315 32.42 -26.24 1.77
CA ARG A 315 33.11 -27.53 1.57
C ARG A 315 32.74 -28.23 0.25
N ALA A 316 31.67 -27.80 -0.44
CA ALA A 316 31.32 -28.33 -1.74
C ALA A 316 32.40 -27.96 -2.77
N THR A 317 32.97 -28.99 -3.43
CA THR A 317 34.07 -28.75 -4.36
C THR A 317 33.58 -28.36 -5.75
N VAL A 318 34.41 -27.59 -6.46
CA VAL A 318 34.19 -27.29 -7.88
C VAL A 318 34.03 -28.58 -8.71
N ALA A 319 34.85 -29.61 -8.42
CA ALA A 319 34.80 -30.88 -9.13
C ALA A 319 33.46 -31.62 -8.90
N ASP A 320 32.98 -31.69 -7.65
CA ASP A 320 31.72 -32.36 -7.34
C ASP A 320 30.53 -31.63 -7.94
N LEU A 321 30.51 -30.27 -7.85
CA LEU A 321 29.46 -29.47 -8.49
C LEU A 321 29.44 -29.63 -10.01
N GLN A 322 30.62 -29.63 -10.65
CA GLN A 322 30.68 -29.87 -12.11
C GLN A 322 30.16 -31.26 -12.46
N ASN A 323 30.61 -32.30 -11.74
CA ASN A 323 30.16 -33.67 -11.94
C ASN A 323 28.63 -33.82 -11.81
N VAL A 324 28.03 -33.24 -10.76
CA VAL A 324 26.57 -33.26 -10.57
C VAL A 324 25.85 -32.54 -11.72
N SER A 325 26.36 -31.39 -12.16
CA SER A 325 25.79 -30.65 -13.30
C SER A 325 25.86 -31.47 -14.62
N ASP A 326 27.00 -32.11 -14.87
CA ASP A 326 27.18 -32.93 -16.06
C ASP A 326 26.24 -34.15 -16.06
N ILE A 327 26.13 -34.85 -14.93
CA ILE A 327 25.19 -35.97 -14.76
C ILE A 327 23.73 -35.49 -14.89
N ALA A 328 23.36 -34.37 -14.31
CA ALA A 328 22.01 -33.82 -14.45
C ALA A 328 21.66 -33.56 -15.91
N LYS A 329 22.59 -33.03 -16.68
CA LYS A 329 22.43 -32.75 -18.10
C LYS A 329 22.42 -34.03 -18.95
N GLU A 330 23.38 -34.92 -18.76
CA GLU A 330 23.52 -36.13 -19.59
C GLU A 330 22.43 -37.16 -19.29
N ARG A 331 22.10 -37.40 -18.01
CA ARG A 331 21.15 -38.44 -17.61
C ARG A 331 19.70 -37.98 -17.67
N TYR A 332 19.44 -36.72 -17.36
CA TYR A 332 18.07 -36.20 -17.18
C TYR A 332 17.72 -35.04 -18.13
N GLY A 333 18.71 -34.55 -18.93
CA GLY A 333 18.48 -33.39 -19.81
C GLY A 333 18.27 -32.07 -19.07
N TYR A 334 18.62 -32.02 -17.77
CA TYR A 334 18.37 -30.86 -16.92
C TYR A 334 19.59 -29.94 -16.84
N ASP A 335 19.38 -28.64 -17.10
CA ASP A 335 20.38 -27.59 -16.88
C ASP A 335 20.26 -27.04 -15.46
N THR A 336 21.28 -27.27 -14.62
CA THR A 336 21.33 -26.76 -13.25
C THR A 336 21.57 -25.26 -13.17
N GLY A 337 22.02 -24.63 -14.24
CA GLY A 337 22.58 -23.29 -14.24
C GLY A 337 23.96 -23.22 -13.58
N SER A 338 24.47 -22.02 -13.39
CA SER A 338 25.79 -21.77 -12.80
C SER A 338 25.81 -22.05 -11.29
N PHE A 339 26.94 -22.54 -10.78
CA PHE A 339 27.24 -22.60 -9.33
C PHE A 339 28.18 -21.50 -8.84
N SER A 340 28.54 -20.55 -9.74
CA SER A 340 29.44 -19.42 -9.42
C SER A 340 28.83 -18.06 -9.75
N SER A 341 27.75 -18.00 -10.52
CA SER A 341 27.03 -16.78 -10.87
C SER A 341 25.54 -16.96 -10.60
N PHE A 342 24.98 -16.13 -9.77
CA PHE A 342 23.61 -16.24 -9.29
C PHE A 342 22.79 -15.02 -9.70
N PRO A 343 21.46 -15.16 -9.86
CA PRO A 343 20.59 -14.03 -10.08
C PRO A 343 20.74 -13.00 -8.94
N SER A 344 20.84 -11.74 -9.28
CA SER A 344 21.06 -10.66 -8.31
C SER A 344 20.38 -9.34 -8.68
N ASP A 345 19.61 -9.30 -9.77
CA ASP A 345 19.02 -8.09 -10.31
C ASP A 345 17.65 -7.79 -9.67
N ASN A 346 17.66 -7.45 -8.40
CA ASN A 346 16.45 -6.98 -7.72
C ASN A 346 16.05 -5.62 -8.29
N LYS A 347 14.79 -5.52 -8.73
CA LYS A 347 14.24 -4.32 -9.39
C LYS A 347 12.88 -3.95 -8.84
N ASN A 348 12.64 -2.65 -8.75
CA ASN A 348 11.32 -2.10 -8.46
C ASN A 348 10.99 -1.04 -9.50
N THR A 349 9.91 -1.24 -10.25
CA THR A 349 9.42 -0.31 -11.28
C THR A 349 8.08 0.23 -10.86
N LYS A 350 7.92 1.55 -10.88
CA LYS A 350 6.68 2.25 -10.52
C LYS A 350 6.29 3.23 -11.61
N LEU A 351 5.02 3.20 -11.98
CA LEU A 351 4.42 4.15 -12.90
C LEU A 351 3.11 4.65 -12.33
N LEU A 352 2.88 5.95 -12.41
CA LEU A 352 1.64 6.57 -11.99
C LEU A 352 1.19 7.58 -13.04
N ALA A 353 -0.08 7.56 -13.37
CA ALA A 353 -0.73 8.53 -14.23
C ALA A 353 -2.03 9.00 -13.58
N ARG A 354 -2.26 10.31 -13.59
CA ARG A 354 -3.45 10.96 -13.03
C ARG A 354 -3.98 12.03 -13.98
N ILE A 355 -5.29 12.10 -14.09
CA ILE A 355 -6.03 13.15 -14.82
C ILE A 355 -7.03 13.75 -13.84
N ASP A 356 -7.05 15.07 -13.76
CA ASP A 356 -8.02 15.85 -13.00
C ASP A 356 -8.81 16.74 -13.94
N TRP A 357 -10.12 16.59 -13.96
CA TRP A 357 -11.02 17.31 -14.87
C TRP A 357 -12.08 18.10 -14.08
N ASN A 358 -11.99 19.42 -14.15
CA ASN A 358 -13.07 20.32 -13.77
C ASN A 358 -14.10 20.34 -14.92
N ILE A 359 -15.08 19.43 -14.88
CA ILE A 359 -16.11 19.31 -15.93
C ILE A 359 -16.85 20.64 -16.04
N ASN A 360 -17.25 21.18 -14.89
CA ASN A 360 -17.79 22.52 -14.69
C ASN A 360 -17.55 22.97 -13.23
N ASN A 361 -18.17 24.07 -12.80
CA ASN A 361 -18.01 24.58 -11.43
C ASN A 361 -18.58 23.66 -10.35
N ASN A 362 -19.46 22.72 -10.72
CA ASN A 362 -20.16 21.85 -9.79
C ASN A 362 -19.67 20.39 -9.83
N HIS A 363 -19.03 19.96 -10.91
CA HIS A 363 -18.61 18.57 -11.10
C HIS A 363 -17.13 18.47 -11.39
N ARG A 364 -16.42 17.65 -10.63
CA ARG A 364 -14.98 17.40 -10.77
C ARG A 364 -14.71 15.91 -10.73
N LEU A 365 -13.88 15.47 -11.67
CA LEU A 365 -13.47 14.09 -11.82
C LEU A 365 -11.97 14.00 -11.64
N ALA A 366 -11.51 13.03 -10.84
CA ALA A 366 -10.13 12.57 -10.82
C ALA A 366 -10.08 11.10 -11.25
N LEU A 367 -9.17 10.81 -12.17
CA LEU A 367 -8.87 9.46 -12.64
C LEU A 367 -7.40 9.19 -12.40
N ARG A 368 -7.07 8.06 -11.75
CA ARG A 368 -5.70 7.67 -11.44
C ARG A 368 -5.48 6.20 -11.77
N TYR A 369 -4.32 5.90 -12.36
CA TYR A 369 -3.80 4.56 -12.54
C TYR A 369 -2.42 4.45 -11.93
N ASN A 370 -2.18 3.36 -11.19
CA ASN A 370 -0.89 3.01 -10.60
C ASN A 370 -0.47 1.61 -11.01
N TYR A 371 0.79 1.47 -11.37
CA TYR A 371 1.46 0.22 -11.66
C TYR A 371 2.74 0.12 -10.84
N THR A 372 2.95 -1.03 -10.19
CA THR A 372 4.21 -1.33 -9.51
C THR A 372 4.56 -2.78 -9.73
N LYS A 373 5.81 -3.03 -10.13
CA LYS A 373 6.38 -4.38 -10.18
C LYS A 373 7.67 -4.40 -9.40
N ASN A 374 7.75 -5.30 -8.42
CA ASN A 374 8.95 -5.55 -7.63
C ASN A 374 9.39 -7.00 -7.83
N THR A 375 10.68 -7.22 -8.05
CA THR A 375 11.30 -8.55 -8.18
C THR A 375 12.48 -8.64 -7.22
N VAL A 376 12.48 -9.67 -6.37
CA VAL A 376 13.57 -9.95 -5.42
C VAL A 376 13.99 -11.40 -5.53
N TRP A 377 15.28 -11.66 -5.77
CA TRP A 377 15.84 -13.00 -5.83
C TRP A 377 16.24 -13.53 -4.46
N ASN A 378 15.99 -14.80 -4.24
CA ASN A 378 16.24 -15.49 -2.97
C ASN A 378 16.95 -16.84 -3.22
N ALA A 379 17.75 -17.25 -2.23
CA ALA A 379 18.30 -18.59 -2.18
C ALA A 379 17.19 -19.63 -1.89
N PRO A 380 17.39 -20.91 -2.24
CA PRO A 380 16.44 -21.96 -1.94
C PRO A 380 16.22 -22.09 -0.43
N ASN A 381 15.03 -22.53 -0.05
CA ASN A 381 14.65 -22.67 1.35
C ASN A 381 15.71 -23.45 2.16
N ALA A 382 16.04 -22.93 3.34
CA ALA A 382 17.14 -23.46 4.15
C ALA A 382 16.89 -24.88 4.67
N SER A 383 15.63 -25.27 4.92
CA SER A 383 15.32 -26.59 5.48
C SER A 383 13.95 -27.09 5.04
N SER A 384 13.83 -28.41 4.94
CA SER A 384 12.59 -29.09 4.63
C SER A 384 12.42 -30.26 5.63
N MET A 385 11.17 -30.56 5.95
CA MET A 385 10.82 -31.72 6.79
C MET A 385 10.36 -32.92 5.94
N ASP A 386 10.75 -32.97 4.68
CA ASP A 386 10.37 -34.04 3.80
C ASP A 386 11.00 -35.35 4.29
N GLY A 387 10.21 -36.41 4.33
CA GLY A 387 10.63 -37.70 4.87
C GLY A 387 10.70 -37.76 6.40
N GLY A 388 10.07 -36.85 7.12
CA GLY A 388 9.89 -36.92 8.57
C GLY A 388 11.02 -36.38 9.42
N THR A 389 12.24 -36.21 8.88
CA THR A 389 13.37 -35.62 9.60
C THR A 389 13.74 -34.27 9.01
N ARG A 390 13.66 -33.23 9.84
CA ARG A 390 14.12 -31.91 9.44
C ARG A 390 15.65 -31.91 9.32
N MET A 391 16.15 -31.64 8.13
CA MET A 391 17.57 -31.40 7.93
C MET A 391 17.95 -30.06 8.56
N SER A 392 18.92 -30.07 9.45
CA SER A 392 19.50 -28.86 10.03
C SER A 392 20.59 -28.37 9.08
N GLY A 393 20.41 -27.23 8.50
CA GLY A 393 21.45 -26.61 7.68
C GLY A 393 20.91 -25.99 6.40
N SER A 394 21.47 -24.85 6.05
CA SER A 394 21.13 -24.14 4.83
C SER A 394 21.67 -24.88 3.61
N ARG A 395 20.92 -24.84 2.51
CA ARG A 395 21.35 -25.33 1.19
C ARG A 395 22.39 -24.43 0.53
N THR A 396 22.68 -23.29 1.14
CA THR A 396 23.74 -22.35 0.76
C THR A 396 24.48 -21.95 2.04
N SER A 397 25.58 -22.62 2.36
CA SER A 397 26.33 -22.45 3.63
C SER A 397 27.76 -22.95 3.47
N GLN A 398 28.53 -22.88 4.54
CA GLN A 398 29.84 -23.53 4.60
C GLN A 398 29.80 -25.05 4.33
N TYR A 399 28.63 -25.69 4.42
CA TYR A 399 28.48 -27.14 4.23
C TYR A 399 27.86 -27.50 2.87
N ALA A 400 27.13 -26.55 2.23
CA ALA A 400 26.31 -26.87 1.08
C ALA A 400 26.31 -25.75 0.01
N MET A 401 26.14 -26.17 -1.24
CA MET A 401 25.95 -25.28 -2.39
C MET A 401 24.71 -25.68 -3.20
N SER A 402 24.09 -24.68 -3.81
CA SER A 402 23.03 -24.84 -4.80
C SER A 402 23.39 -24.10 -6.08
N TYR A 403 22.68 -24.39 -7.17
CA TYR A 403 22.91 -23.78 -8.48
C TYR A 403 21.96 -22.60 -8.74
N ALA A 404 22.25 -21.82 -9.78
CA ALA A 404 21.49 -20.63 -10.14
C ALA A 404 20.00 -20.93 -10.44
N ASN A 405 19.72 -22.08 -11.07
CA ASN A 405 18.36 -22.48 -11.41
C ASN A 405 17.57 -23.00 -10.18
N SER A 406 18.20 -23.16 -9.03
CA SER A 406 17.53 -23.45 -7.76
C SER A 406 17.15 -22.16 -6.99
N MET A 407 17.56 -20.99 -7.47
CA MET A 407 17.12 -19.71 -6.90
C MET A 407 15.70 -19.41 -7.35
N TYR A 408 14.96 -18.67 -6.54
CA TYR A 408 13.61 -18.23 -6.89
C TYR A 408 13.45 -16.72 -6.72
N SER A 409 12.60 -16.13 -7.52
CA SER A 409 12.18 -14.74 -7.33
C SER A 409 10.87 -14.65 -6.54
N LEU A 410 10.67 -13.51 -5.87
CA LEU A 410 9.38 -13.03 -5.40
C LEU A 410 9.01 -11.85 -6.28
N ASP A 411 7.97 -12.02 -7.09
CA ASP A 411 7.44 -11.00 -7.97
C ASP A 411 6.14 -10.46 -7.37
N ASN A 412 6.15 -9.18 -6.97
CA ASN A 412 4.97 -8.48 -6.49
C ASN A 412 4.50 -7.52 -7.58
N LEU A 413 3.29 -7.71 -8.07
CA LEU A 413 2.69 -6.89 -9.11
C LEU A 413 1.44 -6.20 -8.58
N VAL A 414 1.35 -4.89 -8.80
CA VAL A 414 0.23 -4.06 -8.37
C VAL A 414 -0.33 -3.29 -9.55
N HIS A 415 -1.62 -3.45 -9.81
CA HIS A 415 -2.41 -2.58 -10.66
C HIS A 415 -3.51 -1.94 -9.83
N SER A 416 -3.67 -0.63 -9.91
CA SER A 416 -4.74 0.06 -9.20
C SER A 416 -5.30 1.18 -10.05
N LEU A 417 -6.63 1.24 -10.11
CA LEU A 417 -7.40 2.28 -10.79
C LEU A 417 -8.34 2.95 -9.78
N SER A 418 -8.44 4.27 -9.84
CA SER A 418 -9.38 5.05 -9.02
C SER A 418 -10.12 6.06 -9.90
N PHE A 419 -11.43 6.14 -9.72
CA PHE A 419 -12.34 7.09 -10.31
C PHE A 419 -13.07 7.81 -9.19
N ASP A 420 -12.83 9.12 -9.00
CA ASP A 420 -13.40 9.95 -7.94
C ASP A 420 -14.16 11.14 -8.56
N LEU A 421 -15.49 11.12 -8.48
CA LEU A 421 -16.37 12.16 -8.98
C LEU A 421 -17.00 12.91 -7.80
N ASN A 422 -16.65 14.17 -7.68
CA ASN A 422 -17.21 15.10 -6.69
C ASN A 422 -18.22 16.04 -7.36
N SER A 423 -19.45 16.04 -6.86
CA SER A 423 -20.58 16.78 -7.43
C SER A 423 -21.27 17.65 -6.39
N ARG A 424 -21.59 18.87 -6.73
CA ARG A 424 -22.45 19.76 -5.96
C ARG A 424 -23.74 20.00 -6.74
N PHE A 425 -24.84 19.40 -6.32
CA PHE A 425 -26.12 19.51 -7.01
C PHE A 425 -26.87 20.79 -6.69
N SER A 426 -26.68 21.29 -5.44
CA SER A 426 -27.26 22.56 -4.99
C SER A 426 -26.39 23.22 -3.91
N ALA A 427 -26.84 24.33 -3.34
CA ALA A 427 -26.17 24.94 -2.19
C ALA A 427 -26.17 24.03 -0.95
N THR A 428 -27.14 23.12 -0.85
CA THR A 428 -27.34 22.25 0.31
C THR A 428 -27.09 20.77 0.03
N LEU A 429 -26.84 20.35 -1.22
CA LEU A 429 -26.69 18.95 -1.58
C LEU A 429 -25.42 18.71 -2.38
N SER A 430 -24.56 17.84 -1.87
CA SER A 430 -23.34 17.37 -2.52
C SER A 430 -23.22 15.86 -2.50
N ASN A 431 -22.42 15.32 -3.40
CA ASN A 431 -22.16 13.90 -3.54
C ASN A 431 -20.70 13.66 -3.88
N GLN A 432 -20.16 12.59 -3.35
CA GLN A 432 -18.90 12.00 -3.78
C GLN A 432 -19.14 10.56 -4.20
N PHE A 433 -18.89 10.25 -5.45
CA PHE A 433 -18.90 8.89 -6.00
C PHE A 433 -17.46 8.44 -6.23
N LEU A 434 -17.05 7.33 -5.60
CA LEU A 434 -15.72 6.75 -5.72
C LEU A 434 -15.84 5.30 -6.18
N ALA A 435 -15.18 4.96 -7.28
CA ALA A 435 -15.04 3.59 -7.74
C ALA A 435 -13.55 3.24 -7.86
N THR A 436 -13.12 2.12 -7.28
CA THR A 436 -11.74 1.69 -7.32
C THR A 436 -11.62 0.22 -7.69
N PHE A 437 -10.50 -0.09 -8.33
CA PHE A 437 -10.07 -1.44 -8.66
C PHE A 437 -8.62 -1.61 -8.24
N SER A 438 -8.31 -2.71 -7.56
CA SER A 438 -6.93 -3.10 -7.23
C SER A 438 -6.72 -4.58 -7.55
N LYS A 439 -5.64 -4.88 -8.24
CA LYS A 439 -5.14 -6.23 -8.46
C LYS A 439 -3.73 -6.32 -7.89
N LEU A 440 -3.53 -7.26 -6.97
CA LEU A 440 -2.30 -7.47 -6.24
C LEU A 440 -1.91 -8.93 -6.45
N ASP A 441 -0.82 -9.16 -7.16
CA ASP A 441 -0.31 -10.50 -7.42
C ASP A 441 1.06 -10.66 -6.74
N ASP A 442 1.19 -11.69 -5.92
CA ASP A 442 2.45 -12.13 -5.32
C ASP A 442 2.76 -13.52 -5.87
N VAL A 443 3.79 -13.64 -6.69
CA VAL A 443 4.11 -14.86 -7.43
C VAL A 443 5.56 -15.26 -7.19
N ARG A 444 5.82 -16.53 -7.01
CA ARG A 444 7.19 -17.06 -7.09
C ARG A 444 7.55 -17.36 -8.52
N GLY A 445 8.71 -16.87 -8.96
CA GLY A 445 9.29 -17.12 -10.26
C GLY A 445 10.58 -17.93 -10.15
N THR A 446 11.00 -18.56 -11.25
CA THR A 446 12.23 -19.33 -11.35
C THR A 446 12.84 -19.25 -12.74
N ASN A 447 14.16 -19.48 -12.84
CA ASN A 447 14.83 -19.72 -14.12
C ASN A 447 14.93 -21.22 -14.45
N SER A 448 14.49 -22.11 -13.54
CA SER A 448 14.46 -23.55 -13.75
C SER A 448 13.38 -23.93 -14.78
N SER A 449 13.65 -24.95 -15.57
CA SER A 449 12.59 -25.77 -16.15
C SER A 449 11.92 -26.59 -15.06
N ILE A 450 10.70 -27.09 -15.29
CA ILE A 450 10.03 -28.03 -14.38
C ILE A 450 10.91 -29.26 -14.21
N PHE A 451 11.44 -29.41 -12.99
CA PHE A 451 12.32 -30.51 -12.62
C PHE A 451 12.27 -30.76 -11.11
N PRO A 452 12.30 -32.00 -10.63
CA PRO A 452 12.29 -32.29 -9.21
C PRO A 452 13.45 -31.62 -8.47
N PHE A 453 13.21 -31.20 -7.25
CA PHE A 453 14.27 -30.72 -6.39
C PHE A 453 15.04 -31.91 -5.78
N VAL A 454 16.36 -31.86 -5.87
CA VAL A 454 17.26 -32.93 -5.43
C VAL A 454 18.20 -32.41 -4.36
N ASP A 455 18.22 -33.08 -3.21
CA ASP A 455 19.23 -32.92 -2.17
C ASP A 455 20.21 -34.11 -2.18
N ILE A 456 21.48 -33.83 -2.25
CA ILE A 456 22.58 -34.80 -2.08
C ILE A 456 23.24 -34.50 -0.75
N LEU A 457 23.30 -35.48 0.15
CA LEU A 457 23.88 -35.34 1.47
C LEU A 457 25.36 -35.70 1.49
N LYS A 458 26.04 -35.18 2.50
CA LYS A 458 27.38 -35.62 2.96
C LYS A 458 27.43 -35.49 4.47
N ASP A 459 27.80 -36.55 5.17
CA ASP A 459 27.81 -36.61 6.62
C ASP A 459 26.44 -36.26 7.25
N ASN A 460 25.37 -36.77 6.68
CA ASN A 460 23.98 -36.51 7.07
C ASN A 460 23.58 -35.01 7.08
N GLN A 461 24.24 -34.19 6.27
CA GLN A 461 23.91 -32.77 6.09
C GLN A 461 23.77 -32.46 4.59
N ASN A 462 23.05 -31.40 4.26
CA ASN A 462 23.02 -30.91 2.89
C ASN A 462 24.44 -30.68 2.38
N TYR A 463 24.69 -31.06 1.13
CA TYR A 463 25.97 -30.89 0.45
C TYR A 463 25.80 -30.20 -0.90
N ILE A 464 25.03 -30.80 -1.80
CA ILE A 464 24.70 -30.22 -3.12
C ILE A 464 23.20 -30.32 -3.32
N SER A 465 22.58 -29.23 -3.75
CA SER A 465 21.14 -29.18 -4.06
C SER A 465 20.90 -28.57 -5.43
N PHE A 466 20.00 -29.15 -6.24
CA PHE A 466 19.63 -28.66 -7.55
C PHE A 466 18.17 -29.00 -7.87
N GLY A 467 17.64 -28.44 -8.98
CA GLY A 467 16.25 -28.57 -9.37
C GLY A 467 15.43 -27.32 -9.06
N GLU A 468 14.16 -27.34 -9.41
CA GLU A 468 13.22 -26.25 -9.10
C GLU A 468 12.94 -26.21 -7.61
N GLU A 469 13.08 -25.04 -6.99
CA GLU A 469 12.96 -24.86 -5.54
C GLU A 469 11.62 -25.38 -5.01
N LEU A 470 11.63 -26.09 -3.89
CA LEU A 470 10.54 -26.91 -3.32
C LEU A 470 9.18 -26.21 -3.19
N PHE A 471 9.17 -24.89 -3.02
CA PHE A 471 7.98 -24.08 -2.75
C PHE A 471 7.62 -23.16 -3.91
N THR A 472 8.31 -23.28 -5.06
CA THR A 472 8.16 -22.31 -6.17
C THR A 472 7.06 -22.72 -7.13
N TYR A 473 6.97 -23.99 -7.48
CA TYR A 473 5.91 -24.49 -8.36
C TYR A 473 4.53 -24.23 -7.76
N ASN A 474 3.63 -23.64 -8.54
CA ASN A 474 2.26 -23.31 -8.14
C ASN A 474 2.20 -22.60 -6.77
N ASN A 475 2.99 -21.53 -6.62
CA ASN A 475 3.00 -20.71 -5.41
C ASN A 475 2.75 -19.24 -5.78
N ALA A 476 1.50 -18.85 -5.69
CA ALA A 476 1.04 -17.52 -6.01
C ALA A 476 -0.15 -17.11 -5.14
N VAL A 477 -0.27 -15.82 -4.90
CA VAL A 477 -1.47 -15.19 -4.32
C VAL A 477 -1.95 -14.12 -5.26
N HIS A 478 -3.20 -14.22 -5.71
CA HIS A 478 -3.85 -13.25 -6.57
C HIS A 478 -5.02 -12.62 -5.83
N ASN A 479 -4.91 -11.34 -5.51
CA ASN A 479 -5.97 -10.57 -4.88
C ASN A 479 -6.59 -9.59 -5.86
N THR A 480 -7.90 -9.60 -5.99
CA THR A 480 -8.67 -8.64 -6.77
C THR A 480 -9.72 -7.99 -5.88
N VAL A 481 -9.73 -6.66 -5.86
CA VAL A 481 -10.65 -5.87 -5.04
C VAL A 481 -11.35 -4.84 -5.92
N TRP A 482 -12.67 -4.86 -5.94
CA TRP A 482 -13.52 -3.80 -6.48
C TRP A 482 -14.20 -3.10 -5.31
N ASN A 483 -14.17 -1.78 -5.32
CA ASN A 483 -14.89 -0.98 -4.33
C ASN A 483 -15.66 0.13 -5.02
N ILE A 484 -16.94 0.27 -4.66
CA ILE A 484 -17.81 1.35 -5.12
C ILE A 484 -18.41 2.00 -3.87
N LYS A 485 -18.27 3.31 -3.79
CA LYS A 485 -18.75 4.12 -2.68
C LYS A 485 -19.51 5.32 -3.20
N ASP A 486 -20.61 5.65 -2.54
CA ASP A 486 -21.41 6.84 -2.83
C ASP A 486 -21.80 7.54 -1.53
N ASP A 487 -21.34 8.78 -1.36
CA ASP A 487 -21.59 9.62 -0.19
C ASP A 487 -22.44 10.82 -0.60
N VAL A 488 -23.65 10.90 -0.09
CA VAL A 488 -24.54 12.05 -0.24
C VAL A 488 -24.52 12.86 1.04
N THR A 489 -24.25 14.15 0.95
CA THR A 489 -24.25 15.07 2.08
C THR A 489 -25.30 16.16 1.88
N TYR A 490 -26.16 16.32 2.90
CA TYR A 490 -27.21 17.33 2.92
C TYR A 490 -27.03 18.29 4.09
N TYR A 491 -27.11 19.58 3.82
CA TYR A 491 -26.99 20.65 4.80
C TYR A 491 -28.36 21.26 5.08
N THR A 492 -28.76 21.30 6.32
CA THR A 492 -30.02 21.91 6.74
C THR A 492 -29.89 22.54 8.12
N GLY A 493 -30.15 23.85 8.24
CA GLY A 493 -29.96 24.59 9.47
C GLY A 493 -28.56 24.38 10.06
N ASN A 494 -28.50 23.89 11.30
CA ASN A 494 -27.27 23.61 12.03
C ASN A 494 -26.74 22.17 11.82
N HIS A 495 -27.32 21.38 10.93
CA HIS A 495 -27.00 19.99 10.67
C HIS A 495 -26.26 19.82 9.35
N LYS A 496 -25.29 18.91 9.36
CA LYS A 496 -24.64 18.33 8.17
C LYS A 496 -24.85 16.83 8.21
N ILE A 497 -25.84 16.37 7.48
CA ILE A 497 -26.25 14.99 7.43
C ILE A 497 -25.56 14.31 6.24
N MET A 498 -24.85 13.24 6.50
CA MET A 498 -24.21 12.42 5.46
C MET A 498 -24.80 11.01 5.49
N VAL A 499 -25.22 10.52 4.32
CA VAL A 499 -25.68 9.16 4.10
C VAL A 499 -24.77 8.53 3.06
N GLY A 500 -24.31 7.32 3.31
CA GLY A 500 -23.43 6.65 2.38
C GLY A 500 -23.70 5.16 2.22
N LEU A 501 -23.35 4.69 1.03
CA LEU A 501 -23.34 3.30 0.62
C LEU A 501 -21.94 2.90 0.23
N ASN A 502 -21.51 1.72 0.65
CA ASN A 502 -20.27 1.10 0.20
C ASN A 502 -20.50 -0.35 -0.22
N TYR A 503 -20.03 -0.70 -1.41
CA TYR A 503 -19.98 -2.07 -1.89
C TYR A 503 -18.53 -2.45 -2.19
N GLU A 504 -18.07 -3.59 -1.65
CA GLU A 504 -16.76 -4.16 -1.96
C GLU A 504 -16.93 -5.61 -2.37
N HIS A 505 -16.34 -5.97 -3.51
CA HIS A 505 -16.15 -7.35 -3.92
C HIS A 505 -14.68 -7.69 -3.84
N GLN A 506 -14.36 -8.75 -3.13
CA GLN A 506 -13.01 -9.26 -3.01
C GLN A 506 -12.93 -10.71 -3.41
N MET A 507 -11.94 -11.03 -4.21
CA MET A 507 -11.54 -12.39 -4.57
C MET A 507 -10.06 -12.55 -4.28
N ALA A 508 -9.71 -13.63 -3.61
CA ALA A 508 -8.34 -14.01 -3.34
C ALA A 508 -8.14 -15.49 -3.70
N ASP A 509 -7.22 -15.74 -4.62
CA ASP A 509 -6.76 -17.08 -4.98
C ASP A 509 -5.39 -17.30 -4.35
N ASN A 510 -5.28 -18.33 -3.52
CA ASN A 510 -4.03 -18.77 -2.92
C ASN A 510 -3.63 -20.13 -3.47
N GLN A 511 -2.56 -20.15 -4.24
CA GLN A 511 -1.95 -21.33 -4.82
C GLN A 511 -0.75 -21.71 -3.98
N TYR A 512 -0.66 -22.98 -3.58
CA TYR A 512 0.47 -23.48 -2.82
C TYR A 512 0.57 -24.99 -2.97
N LEU A 513 1.65 -25.44 -3.58
CA LEU A 513 1.90 -26.86 -3.81
C LEU A 513 3.38 -27.19 -3.55
N ARG A 514 3.71 -27.42 -2.28
CA ARG A 514 5.07 -27.82 -1.90
C ARG A 514 5.42 -29.16 -2.54
N ASN A 515 6.64 -29.30 -3.07
CA ASN A 515 7.12 -30.50 -3.77
C ASN A 515 6.26 -30.87 -5.00
N GLY A 516 5.59 -29.90 -5.64
CA GLY A 516 4.73 -30.17 -6.79
C GLY A 516 5.48 -30.70 -8.00
N THR A 517 6.77 -30.40 -8.14
CA THR A 517 7.67 -30.96 -9.17
C THR A 517 8.36 -32.25 -8.71
N GLY A 518 8.19 -32.64 -7.45
CA GLY A 518 8.88 -33.78 -6.83
C GLY A 518 10.09 -33.37 -6.01
N TYR A 519 10.44 -34.23 -5.07
CA TYR A 519 11.62 -34.09 -4.22
C TYR A 519 12.33 -35.43 -4.11
N TYR A 520 13.66 -35.42 -4.28
CA TYR A 520 14.51 -36.59 -4.13
C TYR A 520 15.66 -36.28 -3.17
N ARG A 521 16.01 -37.23 -2.29
CA ARG A 521 17.16 -37.12 -1.41
C ARG A 521 18.06 -38.34 -1.52
N TYR A 522 19.35 -38.09 -1.74
CA TYR A 522 20.40 -39.11 -1.78
C TYR A 522 21.27 -38.97 -0.54
N THR A 523 21.68 -40.11 0.07
CA THR A 523 22.48 -40.14 1.29
C THR A 523 23.94 -39.73 1.04
N SER A 524 24.41 -39.88 -0.22
CA SER A 524 25.77 -39.51 -0.61
C SER A 524 25.84 -39.05 -2.07
N LEU A 525 26.95 -38.41 -2.42
CA LEU A 525 27.27 -38.10 -3.82
C LEU A 525 27.45 -39.37 -4.67
N ASP A 526 28.08 -40.40 -4.08
CA ASP A 526 28.31 -41.68 -4.78
C ASP A 526 27.00 -42.37 -5.13
N ASP A 527 25.98 -42.35 -4.25
CA ASP A 527 24.64 -42.88 -4.56
C ASP A 527 24.01 -42.17 -5.75
N PHE A 528 24.11 -40.85 -5.79
CA PHE A 528 23.59 -40.08 -6.93
C PHE A 528 24.36 -40.39 -8.24
N VAL A 529 25.69 -40.42 -8.20
CA VAL A 529 26.55 -40.69 -9.37
C VAL A 529 26.27 -42.08 -9.93
N GLN A 530 26.14 -43.10 -9.07
CA GLN A 530 25.87 -44.49 -9.47
C GLN A 530 24.40 -44.70 -9.89
N GLY A 531 23.52 -43.74 -9.63
CA GLY A 531 22.09 -43.89 -9.93
C GLY A 531 21.38 -44.85 -9.00
N ALA A 532 21.83 -44.91 -7.75
CA ALA A 532 21.19 -45.68 -6.69
C ALA A 532 19.76 -45.14 -6.42
N ALA A 533 18.95 -45.95 -5.75
CA ALA A 533 17.62 -45.48 -5.31
C ALA A 533 17.79 -44.34 -4.26
N PRO A 534 17.02 -43.26 -4.40
CA PRO A 534 17.05 -42.19 -3.41
C PRO A 534 16.51 -42.68 -2.05
N GLU A 535 17.03 -42.13 -0.97
CA GLU A 535 16.55 -42.41 0.39
C GLU A 535 15.09 -41.96 0.58
N ILE A 536 14.75 -40.81 -0.01
CA ILE A 536 13.42 -40.19 0.11
C ILE A 536 12.94 -39.74 -1.26
N VAL A 537 11.66 -40.00 -1.52
CA VAL A 537 10.93 -39.45 -2.64
C VAL A 537 9.61 -38.84 -2.10
N CYS A 538 9.37 -37.57 -2.40
CA CYS A 538 8.10 -36.91 -2.08
C CYS A 538 7.53 -36.26 -3.33
N LEU A 539 6.24 -36.39 -3.51
CA LEU A 539 5.47 -35.71 -4.55
C LEU A 539 4.14 -35.26 -3.94
N THR A 540 3.78 -34.02 -4.17
CA THR A 540 2.47 -33.47 -3.79
C THR A 540 1.73 -33.09 -5.06
N TYR A 541 0.46 -33.47 -5.12
CA TYR A 541 -0.44 -33.16 -6.22
C TYR A 541 -1.80 -32.76 -5.69
N GLY A 542 -2.57 -32.05 -6.51
CA GLY A 542 -3.91 -31.61 -6.14
C GLY A 542 -4.90 -32.76 -6.01
N TYR A 543 -6.00 -32.51 -5.33
CA TYR A 543 -7.10 -33.45 -5.21
C TYR A 543 -7.67 -33.77 -6.59
N ASN A 544 -8.03 -35.03 -6.84
CA ASN A 544 -8.49 -35.53 -8.16
C ASN A 544 -7.53 -35.34 -9.33
N GLY A 545 -6.21 -35.21 -9.07
CA GLY A 545 -5.21 -35.05 -10.12
C GLY A 545 -5.09 -33.64 -10.68
N GLU A 546 -5.59 -32.64 -9.95
CA GLU A 546 -5.40 -31.23 -10.29
C GLU A 546 -3.91 -30.86 -10.18
N ASN A 547 -3.35 -30.29 -11.24
CA ASN A 547 -1.91 -29.95 -11.30
C ASN A 547 -1.60 -28.62 -10.59
N GLU A 548 -2.54 -27.68 -10.58
CA GLU A 548 -2.37 -26.33 -10.01
C GLU A 548 -3.52 -26.01 -9.05
N PRO A 549 -3.58 -26.72 -7.90
CA PRO A 549 -4.65 -26.48 -6.94
C PRO A 549 -4.58 -25.05 -6.37
N ALA A 550 -5.75 -24.43 -6.25
CA ALA A 550 -5.91 -23.12 -5.64
C ALA A 550 -7.01 -23.15 -4.57
N SER A 551 -6.79 -22.41 -3.49
CA SER A 551 -7.82 -22.12 -2.51
C SER A 551 -8.39 -20.74 -2.78
N ARG A 552 -9.65 -20.66 -3.17
CA ARG A 552 -10.32 -19.40 -3.48
C ARG A 552 -11.17 -18.95 -2.30
N VAL A 553 -11.00 -17.70 -1.90
CA VAL A 553 -11.89 -17.00 -0.98
C VAL A 553 -12.51 -15.83 -1.72
N GLN A 554 -13.83 -15.78 -1.73
CA GLN A 554 -14.58 -14.75 -2.42
C GLN A 554 -15.70 -14.24 -1.52
N TYR A 555 -15.83 -12.92 -1.43
CA TYR A 555 -16.90 -12.31 -0.66
C TYR A 555 -17.35 -10.98 -1.21
N ASN A 556 -18.61 -10.66 -0.89
CA ASN A 556 -19.21 -9.35 -1.11
C ASN A 556 -19.46 -8.69 0.23
N LYS A 557 -19.18 -7.41 0.33
CA LYS A 557 -19.40 -6.62 1.52
C LYS A 557 -20.25 -5.42 1.17
N LEU A 558 -21.31 -5.23 1.94
CA LEU A 558 -22.25 -4.13 1.78
C LEU A 558 -22.28 -3.30 3.06
N GLY A 559 -22.01 -2.01 2.97
CA GLY A 559 -22.02 -1.08 4.09
C GLY A 559 -23.01 0.05 3.88
N PHE A 560 -23.79 0.36 4.89
CA PHE A 560 -24.67 1.53 4.96
C PHE A 560 -24.27 2.36 6.17
N TYR A 561 -24.23 3.69 6.03
CA TYR A 561 -23.88 4.55 7.13
C TYR A 561 -24.59 5.89 7.05
N LEU A 562 -24.77 6.47 8.24
CA LEU A 562 -25.35 7.78 8.46
C LEU A 562 -24.51 8.51 9.51
N GLN A 563 -24.20 9.77 9.26
CA GLN A 563 -23.55 10.66 10.23
C GLN A 563 -24.22 12.01 10.22
N ASP A 564 -24.45 12.58 11.40
CA ASP A 564 -24.85 13.97 11.56
C ASP A 564 -23.79 14.74 12.36
N GLU A 565 -23.37 15.86 11.81
CA GLU A 565 -22.60 16.87 12.53
C GLU A 565 -23.54 18.02 12.88
N TRP A 566 -23.96 18.06 14.13
CA TRP A 566 -24.90 19.04 14.65
C TRP A 566 -24.18 20.15 15.41
N ASN A 567 -24.22 21.37 14.89
CA ASN A 567 -23.75 22.56 15.58
C ASN A 567 -24.83 23.06 16.54
N VAL A 568 -24.85 22.55 17.79
CA VAL A 568 -25.85 22.88 18.80
C VAL A 568 -25.78 24.37 19.16
N ARG A 569 -24.54 24.89 19.27
CA ARG A 569 -24.21 26.29 19.48
C ARG A 569 -22.96 26.65 18.70
N SER A 570 -22.57 27.93 18.73
CA SER A 570 -21.35 28.39 18.03
C SER A 570 -20.06 27.80 18.60
N ASP A 571 -20.10 27.38 19.87
CA ASP A 571 -18.98 26.82 20.64
C ASP A 571 -19.16 25.31 20.98
N PHE A 572 -20.26 24.68 20.54
CA PHE A 572 -20.56 23.29 20.86
C PHE A 572 -21.12 22.54 19.66
N LYS A 573 -20.37 21.55 19.19
CA LYS A 573 -20.71 20.65 18.09
C LYS A 573 -20.80 19.21 18.59
N VAL A 574 -21.82 18.49 18.14
CA VAL A 574 -22.01 17.05 18.36
C VAL A 574 -21.87 16.35 17.02
N THR A 575 -21.04 15.32 16.96
CA THR A 575 -20.98 14.41 15.81
C THR A 575 -21.44 13.03 16.26
N ALA A 576 -22.49 12.51 15.62
CA ALA A 576 -23.02 11.19 15.86
C ALA A 576 -23.16 10.43 14.54
N GLY A 577 -22.85 9.14 14.56
CA GLY A 577 -22.94 8.33 13.35
C GLY A 577 -23.22 6.88 13.68
N LEU A 578 -23.86 6.20 12.74
CA LEU A 578 -24.12 4.78 12.75
C LEU A 578 -23.65 4.17 11.45
N ARG A 579 -23.06 2.99 11.53
CA ARG A 579 -22.67 2.21 10.39
C ARG A 579 -23.08 0.75 10.57
N PHE A 580 -23.60 0.16 9.52
CA PHE A 580 -23.91 -1.26 9.40
C PHE A 580 -23.14 -1.83 8.23
N ASP A 581 -22.50 -2.99 8.44
CA ASP A 581 -21.80 -3.73 7.40
C ASP A 581 -22.21 -5.19 7.41
N GLY A 582 -22.57 -5.72 6.24
CA GLY A 582 -22.85 -7.13 6.00
C GLY A 582 -21.72 -7.74 5.15
N LEU A 583 -21.25 -8.91 5.53
CA LEU A 583 -20.26 -9.70 4.82
C LEU A 583 -20.90 -11.00 4.33
N PHE A 584 -20.83 -11.23 3.02
CA PHE A 584 -21.46 -12.37 2.34
C PHE A 584 -20.37 -13.15 1.59
N PHE A 585 -20.02 -14.31 2.14
CA PHE A 585 -19.08 -15.23 1.50
C PHE A 585 -19.76 -16.03 0.41
N ASP A 586 -19.05 -16.22 -0.70
CA ASP A 586 -19.41 -17.24 -1.67
C ASP A 586 -18.78 -18.57 -1.22
N ASN A 587 -19.64 -19.51 -0.84
CA ASN A 587 -19.23 -20.81 -0.33
C ASN A 587 -19.42 -21.93 -1.37
N GLY A 588 -19.67 -21.59 -2.64
CA GLY A 588 -19.97 -22.56 -3.71
C GLY A 588 -18.82 -23.54 -3.99
N ASP A 589 -17.59 -23.09 -3.72
CA ASP A 589 -16.37 -23.87 -3.95
C ASP A 589 -15.90 -24.67 -2.71
N LEU A 590 -16.63 -24.60 -1.59
CA LEU A 590 -16.29 -25.38 -0.39
C LEU A 590 -16.58 -26.86 -0.60
N MET A 591 -15.52 -27.66 -0.57
CA MET A 591 -15.61 -29.11 -0.70
C MET A 591 -15.40 -29.78 0.67
N THR A 592 -16.24 -30.76 1.00
CA THR A 592 -16.02 -31.62 2.15
C THR A 592 -15.09 -32.76 1.78
N ASN A 593 -13.94 -32.85 2.42
CA ASN A 593 -13.07 -34.01 2.27
C ASN A 593 -13.61 -35.20 3.07
N ASN A 594 -14.36 -36.07 2.40
CA ASN A 594 -14.97 -37.24 3.01
C ASN A 594 -13.96 -38.35 3.42
N ALA A 595 -12.69 -38.20 3.00
CA ALA A 595 -11.62 -39.14 3.39
C ALA A 595 -11.03 -38.82 4.79
N ILE A 596 -11.35 -37.65 5.36
CA ILE A 596 -10.93 -37.28 6.71
C ILE A 596 -11.90 -37.93 7.70
N PRO A 597 -11.42 -38.81 8.62
CA PRO A 597 -12.28 -39.44 9.61
C PRO A 597 -13.04 -38.43 10.48
N VAL A 598 -14.27 -38.74 10.84
CA VAL A 598 -15.19 -37.90 11.63
C VAL A 598 -14.63 -37.45 13.00
N SER A 599 -13.60 -38.12 13.51
CA SER A 599 -12.90 -37.75 14.75
C SER A 599 -12.27 -36.35 14.73
N TYR A 600 -12.12 -35.73 13.55
CA TYR A 600 -11.58 -34.36 13.40
C TYR A 600 -12.64 -33.30 13.09
N THR A 601 -13.93 -33.64 13.12
CA THR A 601 -15.01 -32.71 12.79
C THR A 601 -15.19 -31.55 13.79
N HIS A 602 -14.46 -31.51 14.89
CA HIS A 602 -14.43 -30.37 15.82
C HIS A 602 -13.44 -29.29 15.46
N LEU A 603 -12.58 -29.51 14.47
CA LEU A 603 -11.76 -28.47 13.86
C LEU A 603 -12.58 -27.74 12.78
N ARG A 604 -13.64 -27.07 13.17
CA ARG A 604 -14.20 -26.00 12.35
C ARG A 604 -13.20 -24.86 12.37
N ALA A 605 -12.60 -24.58 11.22
CA ALA A 605 -11.88 -23.35 11.03
C ALA A 605 -12.82 -22.18 11.34
N HIS A 606 -12.50 -21.40 12.36
CA HIS A 606 -13.13 -20.12 12.67
C HIS A 606 -12.48 -19.04 11.85
#